data_b60bb93242eb315db3c7336b45f73d04
#
_entry.id   b60bb93242eb315db3c7336b45f73d04
#
_cell.length_a   1.000
_cell.length_b   1.000
_cell.length_c   1.000
_cell.angle_alpha   90.00
_cell.angle_beta   90.00
_cell.angle_gamma   90.00
#
_symmetry.space_group_name_H-M   'P 1'
#
loop_
_entity.id
_entity.type
_entity.pdbx_description
1 polymer ?
#
loop_
_entity_poly.entity_id
_entity_poly.type
_entity_poly.pdbx_seq_one_letter_code
_entity_poly.pdbx_strand_id
1 'polypeptide(L)'
;MDTNTLTTLSNQMADAVDTIAPSVVQVHGRRRPVSGVAYASDIVLTSARALGREDGVTVTAADGKTTTAELAGWDPASGLAVLRAEGLALTPAVLAESPARVGHIALATARSWSNALTASAGIVAVIGGPLRTGHGRQLEQVIRVTAPLHEGFAGGAVIDATGRVIGIGTAAQIRGLAVVIPAAIAWKSVAHVLEHGRPRTGFLGVSGQPVRLTERQRGAGGRDRALLVIDVTTGGPADSSGVLVGDLILDVDQHPIGSTDDLLALLTTDRVGRPVAVRVLRGGAVADLTVTVGER
;
A
#
# COMPACT_ATOMS: atom_id res chain seq x y z
N MET A 1 8.35 21.40 -36.94
CA MET A 1 8.25 19.95 -36.61
C MET A 1 7.38 19.32 -37.65
N ASP A 2 7.90 18.39 -38.44
CA ASP A 2 7.14 17.77 -39.51
C ASP A 2 5.95 16.99 -38.97
N THR A 3 4.80 17.08 -39.59
CA THR A 3 3.57 16.33 -39.25
C THR A 3 3.85 14.83 -39.11
N ASN A 4 4.83 14.33 -39.83
CA ASN A 4 5.29 12.95 -39.77
C ASN A 4 5.94 12.58 -38.38
N THR A 5 6.71 13.46 -37.75
CA THR A 5 7.36 13.22 -36.47
C THR A 5 6.35 13.10 -35.33
N LEU A 6 5.32 13.94 -35.28
CA LEU A 6 4.27 13.87 -34.28
C LEU A 6 3.42 12.60 -34.41
N THR A 7 3.09 12.23 -35.65
CA THR A 7 2.35 10.99 -35.95
C THR A 7 3.17 9.76 -35.51
N THR A 8 4.47 9.75 -35.81
CA THR A 8 5.37 8.69 -35.41
C THR A 8 5.44 8.55 -33.87
N LEU A 9 5.60 9.67 -33.15
CA LEU A 9 5.59 9.66 -31.69
C LEU A 9 4.26 9.16 -31.13
N SER A 10 3.14 9.61 -31.67
CA SER A 10 1.81 9.17 -31.26
C SER A 10 1.63 7.66 -31.43
N ASN A 11 2.06 7.13 -32.58
CA ASN A 11 1.99 5.69 -32.84
C ASN A 11 2.91 4.90 -31.89
N GLN A 12 4.14 5.35 -31.65
CA GLN A 12 5.05 4.72 -30.69
C GLN A 12 4.49 4.69 -29.26
N MET A 13 3.78 5.75 -28.84
CA MET A 13 3.11 5.75 -27.54
C MET A 13 1.96 4.73 -27.47
N ALA A 14 1.17 4.62 -28.56
CA ALA A 14 0.11 3.62 -28.66
C ALA A 14 0.68 2.19 -28.64
N ASP A 15 1.73 1.93 -29.44
CA ASP A 15 2.42 0.64 -29.50
C ASP A 15 3.00 0.23 -28.13
N ALA A 16 3.53 1.20 -27.36
CA ALA A 16 4.03 0.97 -26.01
C ALA A 16 2.89 0.54 -25.06
N VAL A 17 1.71 1.16 -25.17
CA VAL A 17 0.52 0.80 -24.39
C VAL A 17 0.00 -0.59 -24.81
N ASP A 18 -0.02 -0.90 -26.09
CA ASP A 18 -0.42 -2.23 -26.60
C ASP A 18 0.55 -3.33 -26.14
N THR A 19 1.84 -3.02 -26.05
CA THR A 19 2.87 -3.95 -25.56
C THR A 19 2.61 -4.41 -24.12
N ILE A 20 2.24 -3.50 -23.21
CA ILE A 20 1.96 -3.83 -21.81
C ILE A 20 0.54 -4.34 -21.59
N ALA A 21 -0.39 -4.09 -22.50
CA ALA A 21 -1.81 -4.38 -22.34
C ALA A 21 -2.15 -5.80 -21.85
N PRO A 22 -1.49 -6.89 -22.34
CA PRO A 22 -1.74 -8.25 -21.86
C PRO A 22 -1.36 -8.48 -20.39
N SER A 23 -0.42 -7.68 -19.87
CA SER A 23 0.09 -7.79 -18.51
C SER A 23 -0.68 -6.95 -17.50
N VAL A 24 -1.57 -6.06 -17.95
CA VAL A 24 -2.41 -5.23 -17.08
C VAL A 24 -3.75 -5.90 -16.88
N VAL A 25 -4.13 -6.11 -15.63
CA VAL A 25 -5.36 -6.79 -15.23
C VAL A 25 -6.27 -5.86 -14.43
N GLN A 26 -7.57 -6.18 -14.41
CA GLN A 26 -8.50 -5.56 -13.47
C GLN A 26 -8.51 -6.37 -12.17
N VAL A 27 -8.48 -5.69 -11.05
CA VAL A 27 -8.61 -6.29 -9.71
C VAL A 27 -9.85 -5.73 -9.04
N HIS A 28 -10.75 -6.60 -8.64
CA HIS A 28 -12.00 -6.23 -7.99
C HIS A 28 -11.97 -6.64 -6.51
N GLY A 29 -11.80 -5.66 -5.64
CA GLY A 29 -11.89 -5.81 -4.19
C GLY A 29 -13.27 -5.41 -3.66
N ARG A 30 -13.30 -4.54 -2.63
CA ARG A 30 -14.54 -4.22 -1.90
C ARG A 30 -15.48 -3.23 -2.59
N ARG A 31 -14.99 -2.21 -3.25
CA ARG A 31 -15.82 -1.08 -3.73
C ARG A 31 -15.73 -0.84 -5.22
N ARG A 32 -14.58 -0.42 -5.69
CA ARG A 32 -14.32 -0.05 -7.09
C ARG A 32 -13.19 -0.90 -7.63
N PRO A 33 -13.27 -1.36 -8.87
CA PRO A 33 -12.16 -2.05 -9.48
C PRO A 33 -10.96 -1.11 -9.60
N VAL A 34 -9.79 -1.70 -9.38
CA VAL A 34 -8.49 -1.09 -9.56
C VAL A 34 -7.67 -1.94 -10.51
N SER A 35 -6.45 -1.54 -10.76
CA SER A 35 -5.59 -2.26 -11.68
C SER A 35 -4.58 -3.15 -10.94
N GLY A 36 -4.07 -4.12 -11.66
CA GLY A 36 -2.93 -4.92 -11.25
C GLY A 36 -2.00 -5.16 -12.43
N VAL A 37 -0.80 -5.63 -12.12
CA VAL A 37 0.23 -5.99 -13.10
C VAL A 37 0.64 -7.44 -12.88
N ALA A 38 0.64 -8.23 -13.94
CA ALA A 38 1.09 -9.60 -13.89
C ALA A 38 2.61 -9.66 -13.65
N TYR A 39 3.00 -10.23 -12.52
CA TYR A 39 4.39 -10.53 -12.17
C TYR A 39 4.83 -11.88 -12.74
N ALA A 40 3.96 -12.85 -12.69
CA ALA A 40 4.10 -14.19 -13.27
C ALA A 40 2.77 -14.64 -13.88
N SER A 41 2.70 -15.82 -14.44
CA SER A 41 1.50 -16.34 -15.11
C SER A 41 0.27 -16.44 -14.21
N ASP A 42 0.47 -16.51 -12.90
CA ASP A 42 -0.54 -16.67 -11.87
C ASP A 42 -0.38 -15.67 -10.69
N ILE A 43 0.59 -14.75 -10.78
CA ILE A 43 0.89 -13.77 -9.72
C ILE A 43 0.60 -12.36 -10.21
N VAL A 44 -0.20 -11.63 -9.46
CA VAL A 44 -0.58 -10.24 -9.74
C VAL A 44 -0.13 -9.33 -8.60
N LEU A 45 0.49 -8.23 -8.97
CA LEU A 45 0.85 -7.12 -8.09
C LEU A 45 -0.21 -6.03 -8.19
N THR A 46 -0.69 -5.53 -7.07
CA THR A 46 -1.69 -4.45 -7.00
C THR A 46 -1.49 -3.58 -5.77
N SER A 47 -2.36 -2.61 -5.54
CA SER A 47 -2.33 -1.75 -4.36
C SER A 47 -3.11 -2.40 -3.19
N ALA A 48 -2.44 -2.65 -2.06
CA ALA A 48 -3.08 -3.20 -0.86
C ALA A 48 -4.22 -2.31 -0.34
N ARG A 49 -4.01 -0.98 -0.36
CA ARG A 49 -5.01 0.00 0.08
C ARG A 49 -6.28 -0.06 -0.77
N ALA A 50 -6.16 -0.36 -2.05
CA ALA A 50 -7.27 -0.38 -2.98
C ALA A 50 -8.12 -1.66 -2.86
N LEU A 51 -7.55 -2.77 -2.38
CA LEU A 51 -8.29 -4.02 -2.16
C LEU A 51 -9.41 -3.86 -1.13
N GLY A 52 -9.15 -3.18 -0.02
CA GLY A 52 -10.11 -2.89 1.05
C GLY A 52 -10.69 -4.11 1.76
N ARG A 53 -10.36 -5.33 1.33
CA ARG A 53 -10.67 -6.64 1.94
C ARG A 53 -9.67 -7.68 1.47
N GLU A 54 -9.55 -8.76 2.22
CA GLU A 54 -8.65 -9.88 1.91
C GLU A 54 -9.37 -11.01 1.18
N ASP A 55 -10.69 -11.17 1.43
CA ASP A 55 -11.49 -12.27 0.89
C ASP A 55 -12.35 -11.84 -0.30
N GLY A 56 -12.59 -12.79 -1.22
CA GLY A 56 -13.45 -12.61 -2.38
C GLY A 56 -12.93 -11.58 -3.38
N VAL A 57 -11.61 -11.40 -3.45
CA VAL A 57 -10.95 -10.64 -4.50
C VAL A 57 -11.03 -11.41 -5.81
N THR A 58 -11.35 -10.72 -6.91
CA THR A 58 -11.31 -11.32 -8.24
C THR A 58 -10.36 -10.57 -9.15
N VAL A 59 -9.75 -11.28 -10.07
CA VAL A 59 -8.86 -10.75 -11.11
C VAL A 59 -9.46 -11.07 -12.47
N THR A 60 -9.58 -10.05 -13.32
CA THR A 60 -10.02 -10.19 -14.71
C THR A 60 -8.86 -9.87 -15.63
N ALA A 61 -8.50 -10.83 -16.47
CA ALA A 61 -7.44 -10.69 -17.45
C ALA A 61 -7.86 -9.83 -18.67
N ALA A 62 -6.92 -9.51 -19.54
CA ALA A 62 -7.14 -8.72 -20.74
C ALA A 62 -8.18 -9.34 -21.69
N ASP A 63 -8.25 -10.66 -21.76
CA ASP A 63 -9.21 -11.45 -22.57
C ASP A 63 -10.62 -11.55 -21.95
N GLY A 64 -10.83 -10.96 -20.77
CA GLY A 64 -12.10 -10.97 -20.05
C GLY A 64 -12.30 -12.16 -19.12
N LYS A 65 -11.38 -13.15 -19.09
CA LYS A 65 -11.45 -14.25 -18.13
C LYS A 65 -11.28 -13.74 -16.72
N THR A 66 -12.10 -14.23 -15.80
CA THR A 66 -12.09 -13.84 -14.40
C THR A 66 -11.88 -15.06 -13.50
N THR A 67 -11.05 -14.91 -12.48
CA THR A 67 -10.89 -15.91 -11.42
C THR A 67 -10.93 -15.24 -10.04
N THR A 68 -11.26 -16.03 -9.02
CA THR A 68 -11.05 -15.62 -7.62
C THR A 68 -9.55 -15.67 -7.33
N ALA A 69 -9.03 -14.64 -6.72
CA ALA A 69 -7.64 -14.55 -6.36
C ALA A 69 -7.45 -14.61 -4.84
N GLU A 70 -6.43 -15.31 -4.42
CA GLU A 70 -6.01 -15.39 -3.02
C GLU A 70 -4.95 -14.33 -2.73
N LEU A 71 -5.09 -13.64 -1.59
CA LEU A 71 -4.07 -12.71 -1.12
C LEU A 71 -2.88 -13.49 -0.53
N ALA A 72 -1.78 -13.55 -1.28
CA ALA A 72 -0.53 -14.15 -0.81
C ALA A 72 0.12 -13.32 0.32
N GLY A 73 -0.07 -12.00 0.27
CA GLY A 73 0.43 -11.07 1.27
C GLY A 73 0.55 -9.66 0.72
N TRP A 74 1.10 -8.78 1.55
CA TRP A 74 1.40 -7.39 1.13
C TRP A 74 2.70 -6.90 1.77
N ASP A 75 3.34 -5.94 1.13
CA ASP A 75 4.47 -5.23 1.70
C ASP A 75 4.00 -3.90 2.31
N PRO A 76 4.05 -3.76 3.64
CA PRO A 76 3.59 -2.55 4.31
C PRO A 76 4.43 -1.31 4.02
N ALA A 77 5.68 -1.45 3.57
CA ALA A 77 6.54 -0.31 3.21
C ALA A 77 6.09 0.31 1.88
N SER A 78 5.88 -0.51 0.86
CA SER A 78 5.41 -0.06 -0.45
C SER A 78 3.89 0.10 -0.54
N GLY A 79 3.12 -0.56 0.33
CA GLY A 79 1.66 -0.63 0.24
C GLY A 79 1.18 -1.46 -0.96
N LEU A 80 2.02 -2.35 -1.47
CA LEU A 80 1.70 -3.26 -2.57
C LEU A 80 1.22 -4.61 -2.03
N ALA A 81 0.23 -5.20 -2.67
CA ALA A 81 -0.31 -6.52 -2.40
C ALA A 81 0.02 -7.49 -3.52
N VAL A 82 0.24 -8.73 -3.16
CA VAL A 82 0.50 -9.84 -4.08
C VAL A 82 -0.68 -10.80 -4.04
N LEU A 83 -1.26 -11.07 -5.20
CA LEU A 83 -2.39 -11.97 -5.37
C LEU A 83 -1.97 -13.20 -6.17
N ARG A 84 -2.45 -14.39 -5.78
CA ARG A 84 -2.44 -15.60 -6.59
C ARG A 84 -3.75 -15.71 -7.36
N ALA A 85 -3.65 -15.71 -8.70
CA ALA A 85 -4.79 -15.71 -9.62
C ALA A 85 -4.69 -16.94 -10.55
N GLU A 86 -4.84 -18.11 -9.97
CA GLU A 86 -4.69 -19.39 -10.70
C GLU A 86 -5.66 -19.50 -11.87
N GLY A 87 -5.20 -20.13 -12.96
CA GLY A 87 -6.01 -20.44 -14.14
C GLY A 87 -6.13 -19.32 -15.18
N LEU A 88 -5.52 -18.13 -14.97
CA LEU A 88 -5.59 -17.03 -15.95
C LEU A 88 -4.50 -17.08 -17.03
N ALA A 89 -3.39 -17.78 -16.81
CA ALA A 89 -2.24 -17.84 -17.74
C ALA A 89 -1.81 -16.43 -18.21
N LEU A 90 -1.58 -15.53 -17.25
CA LEU A 90 -1.26 -14.12 -17.51
C LEU A 90 0.08 -13.98 -18.23
N THR A 91 0.21 -12.92 -19.02
CA THR A 91 1.49 -12.53 -19.63
C THR A 91 2.29 -11.69 -18.62
N PRO A 92 3.46 -12.16 -18.13
CA PRO A 92 4.27 -11.39 -17.18
C PRO A 92 4.73 -10.06 -17.79
N ALA A 93 4.71 -9.01 -16.98
CA ALA A 93 5.20 -7.71 -17.39
C ALA A 93 6.74 -7.68 -17.46
N VAL A 94 7.27 -7.02 -18.48
CA VAL A 94 8.71 -6.86 -18.67
C VAL A 94 9.19 -5.56 -18.06
N LEU A 95 10.25 -5.61 -17.27
CA LEU A 95 10.86 -4.42 -16.68
C LEU A 95 11.69 -3.63 -17.67
N ALA A 96 11.77 -2.32 -17.47
CA ALA A 96 12.69 -1.46 -18.20
C ALA A 96 14.14 -1.88 -17.92
N GLU A 97 14.96 -1.92 -18.96
CA GLU A 97 16.37 -2.33 -18.87
C GLU A 97 17.24 -1.30 -18.14
N SER A 98 16.82 -0.04 -18.22
CA SER A 98 17.55 1.08 -17.58
C SER A 98 16.64 1.84 -16.62
N PRO A 99 17.19 2.38 -15.54
CA PRO A 99 16.43 3.21 -14.62
C PRO A 99 15.80 4.43 -15.34
N ALA A 100 14.59 4.78 -14.94
CA ALA A 100 13.96 6.00 -15.40
C ALA A 100 14.79 7.24 -15.03
N ARG A 101 14.73 8.29 -15.85
CA ARG A 101 15.38 9.58 -15.60
C ARG A 101 14.34 10.68 -15.65
N VAL A 102 14.59 11.76 -14.93
CA VAL A 102 13.76 12.97 -15.02
C VAL A 102 13.71 13.46 -16.46
N GLY A 103 12.52 13.76 -16.98
CA GLY A 103 12.26 14.13 -18.35
C GLY A 103 11.86 12.98 -19.28
N HIS A 104 12.07 11.70 -18.90
CA HIS A 104 11.57 10.58 -19.71
C HIS A 104 10.04 10.58 -19.79
N ILE A 105 9.51 10.21 -20.96
CA ILE A 105 8.08 9.93 -21.13
C ILE A 105 7.68 8.82 -20.15
N ALA A 106 6.55 9.00 -19.49
CA ALA A 106 5.93 8.03 -18.60
C ALA A 106 4.47 7.84 -19.00
N LEU A 107 4.11 6.63 -19.40
CA LEU A 107 2.73 6.25 -19.74
C LEU A 107 2.20 5.39 -18.59
N ALA A 108 1.13 5.82 -17.95
CA ALA A 108 0.43 5.00 -16.96
C ALA A 108 -0.69 4.23 -17.65
N THR A 109 -0.82 2.95 -17.30
CA THR A 109 -1.84 2.06 -17.86
C THR A 109 -2.67 1.42 -16.76
N ALA A 110 -3.95 1.23 -17.01
CA ALA A 110 -4.92 0.72 -16.05
C ALA A 110 -6.03 -0.08 -16.74
N ARG A 111 -6.65 -1.01 -16.01
CA ARG A 111 -7.94 -1.61 -16.33
C ARG A 111 -8.87 -1.45 -15.13
N SER A 112 -9.80 -0.51 -15.24
CA SER A 112 -10.79 -0.27 -14.21
C SER A 112 -12.20 -0.27 -14.83
N TRP A 113 -13.26 -0.32 -14.02
CA TRP A 113 -14.67 -0.30 -14.43
C TRP A 113 -15.05 -1.41 -15.42
N SER A 114 -15.01 -1.16 -16.72
CA SER A 114 -15.44 -2.11 -17.77
C SER A 114 -14.36 -3.04 -18.27
N ASN A 115 -13.25 -3.21 -17.56
CA ASN A 115 -12.05 -3.93 -18.02
C ASN A 115 -11.42 -3.31 -19.29
N ALA A 116 -11.85 -2.12 -19.69
CA ALA A 116 -11.22 -1.41 -20.80
C ALA A 116 -9.84 -0.92 -20.41
N LEU A 117 -8.88 -1.05 -21.34
CA LEU A 117 -7.56 -0.48 -21.17
C LEU A 117 -7.65 1.06 -21.20
N THR A 118 -7.05 1.69 -20.21
CA THR A 118 -6.99 3.14 -20.07
C THR A 118 -5.52 3.54 -19.96
N ALA A 119 -5.14 4.62 -20.65
CA ALA A 119 -3.80 5.17 -20.58
C ALA A 119 -3.81 6.65 -20.19
N SER A 120 -2.76 7.08 -19.51
CA SER A 120 -2.50 8.48 -19.17
C SER A 120 -1.03 8.79 -19.41
N ALA A 121 -0.75 9.92 -20.08
CA ALA A 121 0.60 10.30 -20.50
C ALA A 121 1.16 11.47 -19.71
N GLY A 122 2.44 11.44 -19.44
CA GLY A 122 3.19 12.51 -18.82
C GLY A 122 4.68 12.27 -18.89
N ILE A 123 5.42 12.90 -18.00
CA ILE A 123 6.86 12.70 -17.87
C ILE A 123 7.22 12.35 -16.43
N VAL A 124 8.36 11.72 -16.25
CA VAL A 124 9.04 11.61 -14.96
C VAL A 124 9.45 13.00 -14.52
N ALA A 125 8.76 13.55 -13.54
CA ALA A 125 9.01 14.90 -13.05
C ALA A 125 10.07 14.94 -11.94
N VAL A 126 10.07 13.93 -11.08
CA VAL A 126 11.01 13.83 -9.94
C VAL A 126 11.31 12.37 -9.65
N ILE A 127 12.56 12.08 -9.36
CA ILE A 127 13.00 10.85 -8.74
C ILE A 127 13.63 11.25 -7.41
N GLY A 128 13.04 10.81 -6.31
CA GLY A 128 13.47 11.22 -4.98
C GLY A 128 13.13 10.19 -3.94
N GLY A 129 13.71 10.34 -2.80
CA GLY A 129 13.50 9.51 -1.61
C GLY A 129 14.38 10.04 -0.48
N PRO A 130 14.24 9.48 0.70
CA PRO A 130 13.23 8.50 1.10
C PRO A 130 11.86 9.13 1.37
N LEU A 131 10.79 8.37 1.16
CA LEU A 131 9.43 8.78 1.48
C LEU A 131 8.92 8.00 2.69
N ARG A 132 8.55 8.69 3.76
CA ARG A 132 7.84 8.05 4.86
C ARG A 132 6.43 7.68 4.42
N THR A 133 6.13 6.39 4.50
CA THR A 133 4.78 5.86 4.32
C THR A 133 4.09 5.73 5.68
N GLY A 134 2.78 5.48 5.72
CA GLY A 134 2.07 5.20 6.98
C GLY A 134 2.75 4.09 7.78
N HIS A 135 2.53 4.09 9.11
CA HIS A 135 3.09 3.10 10.03
C HIS A 135 4.61 3.18 10.27
N GLY A 136 5.20 4.38 10.15
CA GLY A 136 6.62 4.60 10.44
C GLY A 136 7.60 3.96 9.44
N ARG A 137 7.10 3.39 8.36
CA ARG A 137 7.90 2.75 7.30
C ARG A 137 8.33 3.76 6.25
N GLN A 138 9.33 3.37 5.47
CA GLN A 138 9.98 4.27 4.53
C GLN A 138 10.25 3.55 3.22
N LEU A 139 9.84 4.17 2.10
CA LEU A 139 10.30 3.80 0.78
C LEU A 139 11.64 4.48 0.52
N GLU A 140 12.65 3.73 0.11
CA GLU A 140 13.97 4.26 -0.21
C GLU A 140 13.92 5.28 -1.33
N GLN A 141 13.05 5.06 -2.30
CA GLN A 141 12.88 5.92 -3.47
C GLN A 141 11.44 5.90 -3.98
N VAL A 142 10.98 7.03 -4.54
CA VAL A 142 9.74 7.14 -5.30
C VAL A 142 9.99 7.91 -6.61
N ILE A 143 9.21 7.57 -7.63
CA ILE A 143 9.10 8.33 -8.86
C ILE A 143 7.84 9.19 -8.75
N ARG A 144 7.90 10.45 -9.20
CA ARG A 144 6.71 11.29 -9.35
C ARG A 144 6.57 11.66 -10.82
N VAL A 145 5.35 11.47 -11.33
CA VAL A 145 5.04 11.71 -12.75
C VAL A 145 3.97 12.81 -12.90
N THR A 146 4.00 13.50 -14.02
CA THR A 146 2.97 14.50 -14.37
C THR A 146 1.71 13.86 -14.95
N ALA A 147 1.76 12.59 -15.33
CA ALA A 147 0.59 11.85 -15.82
C ALA A 147 -0.53 11.88 -14.78
N PRO A 148 -1.74 12.32 -15.08
CA PRO A 148 -2.88 12.27 -14.16
C PRO A 148 -3.23 10.82 -13.82
N LEU A 149 -3.23 10.48 -12.54
CA LEU A 149 -3.65 9.16 -12.03
C LEU A 149 -4.85 9.33 -11.11
N HIS A 150 -5.96 8.68 -11.44
CA HIS A 150 -7.10 8.52 -10.54
C HIS A 150 -7.04 7.15 -9.82
N GLU A 151 -8.01 6.88 -8.92
CA GLU A 151 -8.02 5.65 -8.11
C GLU A 151 -7.93 4.36 -8.93
N GLY A 152 -8.49 4.32 -10.15
CA GLY A 152 -8.43 3.15 -11.02
C GLY A 152 -7.02 2.78 -11.49
N PHE A 153 -6.07 3.72 -11.47
CA PHE A 153 -4.66 3.47 -11.80
C PHE A 153 -3.87 2.86 -10.62
N ALA A 154 -4.46 2.78 -9.42
CA ALA A 154 -3.78 2.17 -8.29
C ALA A 154 -3.47 0.70 -8.57
N GLY A 155 -2.21 0.33 -8.49
CA GLY A 155 -1.70 -1.00 -8.85
C GLY A 155 -1.41 -1.20 -10.33
N GLY A 156 -1.74 -0.23 -11.21
CA GLY A 156 -1.45 -0.30 -12.65
C GLY A 156 0.00 -0.03 -13.00
N ALA A 157 0.41 -0.39 -14.21
CA ALA A 157 1.76 -0.19 -14.69
C ALA A 157 2.02 1.26 -15.10
N VAL A 158 3.19 1.78 -14.74
CA VAL A 158 3.78 2.96 -15.36
C VAL A 158 4.97 2.49 -16.19
N ILE A 159 4.93 2.79 -17.48
CA ILE A 159 5.85 2.26 -18.50
C ILE A 159 6.65 3.39 -19.16
N ASP A 160 7.76 3.00 -19.77
CA ASP A 160 8.54 3.85 -20.66
C ASP A 160 7.96 3.84 -22.09
N ALA A 161 8.62 4.56 -23.00
CA ALA A 161 8.23 4.64 -24.40
C ALA A 161 8.36 3.33 -25.20
N THR A 162 8.90 2.26 -24.58
CA THR A 162 9.03 0.92 -25.19
C THR A 162 8.00 -0.08 -24.65
N GLY A 163 7.11 0.35 -23.75
CA GLY A 163 6.11 -0.51 -23.11
C GLY A 163 6.64 -1.30 -21.90
N ARG A 164 7.85 -1.00 -21.42
CA ARG A 164 8.46 -1.69 -20.29
C ARG A 164 8.19 -0.97 -18.97
N VAL A 165 8.00 -1.73 -17.89
CA VAL A 165 7.58 -1.19 -16.59
C VAL A 165 8.73 -0.46 -15.91
N ILE A 166 8.51 0.83 -15.61
CA ILE A 166 9.39 1.64 -14.77
C ILE A 166 8.90 1.74 -13.33
N GLY A 167 7.63 1.42 -13.08
CA GLY A 167 7.07 1.38 -11.73
C GLY A 167 5.57 1.07 -11.69
N ILE A 168 5.05 1.04 -10.47
CA ILE A 168 3.63 0.77 -10.18
C ILE A 168 2.96 2.04 -9.68
N GLY A 169 1.86 2.41 -10.32
CA GLY A 169 1.07 3.59 -9.96
C GLY A 169 0.37 3.44 -8.61
N THR A 170 0.32 4.52 -7.85
CA THR A 170 -0.48 4.60 -6.63
C THR A 170 -1.56 5.67 -6.80
N ALA A 171 -2.60 5.64 -5.96
CA ALA A 171 -3.58 6.73 -5.91
C ALA A 171 -3.06 7.96 -5.11
N ALA A 172 -1.84 7.89 -4.56
CA ALA A 172 -1.26 8.98 -3.78
C ALA A 172 -0.68 10.07 -4.68
N GLN A 173 -0.75 11.30 -4.19
CA GLN A 173 -0.13 12.46 -4.81
C GLN A 173 0.74 13.21 -3.82
N ILE A 174 1.86 13.75 -4.29
CA ILE A 174 2.73 14.64 -3.53
C ILE A 174 2.91 15.92 -4.34
N ARG A 175 2.42 17.04 -3.79
CA ARG A 175 2.45 18.35 -4.45
C ARG A 175 1.86 18.33 -5.86
N GLY A 176 0.73 17.64 -6.03
CA GLY A 176 0.01 17.51 -7.30
C GLY A 176 0.61 16.53 -8.31
N LEU A 177 1.73 15.89 -8.00
CA LEU A 177 2.34 14.87 -8.85
C LEU A 177 1.96 13.47 -8.36
N ALA A 178 1.61 12.59 -9.28
CA ALA A 178 1.27 11.21 -8.97
C ALA A 178 2.50 10.43 -8.51
N VAL A 179 2.33 9.62 -7.46
CA VAL A 179 3.38 8.80 -6.87
C VAL A 179 3.41 7.43 -7.52
N VAL A 180 4.58 7.02 -7.93
CA VAL A 180 4.87 5.73 -8.56
C VAL A 180 5.96 5.03 -7.76
N ILE A 181 5.74 3.77 -7.42
CA ILE A 181 6.72 2.92 -6.77
C ILE A 181 7.65 2.37 -7.84
N PRO A 182 8.99 2.62 -7.76
CA PRO A 182 9.94 2.12 -8.74
C PRO A 182 9.82 0.60 -8.94
N ALA A 183 9.93 0.14 -10.18
CA ALA A 183 9.76 -1.27 -10.53
C ALA A 183 10.72 -2.19 -9.75
N ALA A 184 11.97 -1.79 -9.54
CA ALA A 184 12.93 -2.57 -8.76
C ALA A 184 12.46 -2.79 -7.30
N ILE A 185 11.87 -1.76 -6.67
CA ILE A 185 11.31 -1.87 -5.32
C ILE A 185 10.06 -2.76 -5.35
N ALA A 186 9.17 -2.55 -6.31
CA ALA A 186 7.93 -3.33 -6.44
C ALA A 186 8.21 -4.82 -6.63
N TRP A 187 9.14 -5.19 -7.51
CA TRP A 187 9.53 -6.60 -7.76
C TRP A 187 10.23 -7.24 -6.56
N LYS A 188 11.08 -6.48 -5.85
CA LYS A 188 11.69 -6.93 -4.59
C LYS A 188 10.62 -7.21 -3.53
N SER A 189 9.62 -6.35 -3.42
CA SER A 189 8.48 -6.56 -2.50
C SER A 189 7.71 -7.83 -2.84
N VAL A 190 7.43 -8.09 -4.14
CA VAL A 190 6.77 -9.34 -4.56
C VAL A 190 7.60 -10.56 -4.18
N ALA A 191 8.88 -10.58 -4.52
CA ALA A 191 9.77 -11.69 -4.20
C ALA A 191 9.80 -11.97 -2.69
N HIS A 192 9.90 -10.91 -1.87
CA HIS A 192 9.87 -11.04 -0.41
C HIS A 192 8.55 -11.62 0.10
N VAL A 193 7.41 -11.15 -0.41
CA VAL A 193 6.09 -11.67 -0.02
C VAL A 193 5.92 -13.13 -0.43
N LEU A 194 6.38 -13.52 -1.63
CA LEU A 194 6.27 -14.91 -2.09
C LEU A 194 7.16 -15.87 -1.30
N GLU A 195 8.32 -15.42 -0.82
CA GLU A 195 9.25 -16.21 -0.02
C GLU A 195 8.82 -16.34 1.45
N HIS A 196 8.33 -15.25 2.05
CA HIS A 196 8.07 -15.17 3.49
C HIS A 196 6.57 -15.18 3.85
N GLY A 197 5.69 -15.07 2.86
CA GLY A 197 4.24 -14.99 3.07
C GLY A 197 3.79 -13.62 3.60
N ARG A 198 2.64 -13.62 4.28
CA ARG A 198 2.11 -12.41 4.93
C ARG A 198 3.09 -11.95 6.03
N PRO A 199 3.48 -10.68 6.07
CA PRO A 199 4.20 -10.20 7.23
C PRO A 199 3.29 -10.37 8.43
N ARG A 200 3.73 -11.17 9.40
CA ARG A 200 3.05 -11.27 10.70
C ARG A 200 3.10 -9.90 11.34
N THR A 201 1.96 -9.28 11.51
CA THR A 201 1.87 -7.97 12.15
C THR A 201 1.37 -8.18 13.57
N GLY A 202 2.05 -7.61 14.54
CA GLY A 202 1.55 -7.60 15.91
C GLY A 202 0.20 -6.88 15.97
N PHE A 203 -0.72 -7.40 16.76
CA PHE A 203 -2.08 -6.94 16.89
C PHE A 203 -2.44 -6.80 18.37
N LEU A 204 -2.96 -5.64 18.76
CA LEU A 204 -3.53 -5.42 20.09
C LEU A 204 -5.05 -5.52 20.11
N GLY A 205 -5.72 -5.26 19.01
CA GLY A 205 -7.18 -5.26 18.94
C GLY A 205 -7.82 -3.97 19.42
N VAL A 206 -7.17 -2.83 19.20
CA VAL A 206 -7.71 -1.50 19.51
C VAL A 206 -7.86 -0.67 18.24
N SER A 207 -8.95 0.10 18.16
CA SER A 207 -9.06 1.25 17.25
C SER A 207 -8.90 2.52 18.05
N GLY A 208 -8.11 3.46 17.54
CA GLY A 208 -7.79 4.66 18.32
C GLY A 208 -7.76 5.93 17.48
N GLN A 209 -8.01 7.05 18.15
CA GLN A 209 -7.95 8.39 17.59
C GLN A 209 -6.90 9.24 18.31
N PRO A 210 -5.98 9.93 17.60
CA PRO A 210 -5.04 10.86 18.19
C PRO A 210 -5.77 12.02 18.90
N VAL A 211 -5.40 12.28 20.17
CA VAL A 211 -5.95 13.38 20.94
C VAL A 211 -4.85 14.18 21.64
N ARG A 212 -5.10 15.47 21.87
CA ARG A 212 -4.28 16.31 22.74
C ARG A 212 -4.82 16.24 24.16
N LEU A 213 -3.93 16.07 25.12
CA LEU A 213 -4.28 16.03 26.53
C LEU A 213 -4.46 17.45 27.08
N THR A 214 -5.47 17.63 27.94
CA THR A 214 -5.66 18.86 28.72
C THR A 214 -4.53 19.01 29.75
N GLU A 215 -4.34 20.20 30.33
CA GLU A 215 -3.31 20.44 31.35
C GLU A 215 -3.43 19.48 32.55
N ARG A 216 -4.65 19.23 33.00
CA ARG A 216 -4.92 18.28 34.10
C ARG A 216 -4.51 16.85 33.73
N GLN A 217 -4.78 16.41 32.50
CA GLN A 217 -4.41 15.09 32.01
C GLN A 217 -2.90 14.98 31.75
N ARG A 218 -2.26 16.07 31.30
CA ARG A 218 -0.80 16.14 31.14
C ARG A 218 -0.09 16.00 32.48
N GLY A 219 -0.59 16.66 33.53
CA GLY A 219 -0.04 16.55 34.88
C GLY A 219 -0.06 15.12 35.41
N ALA A 220 -1.11 14.34 35.12
CA ALA A 220 -1.22 12.93 35.48
C ALA A 220 -0.44 11.98 34.56
N GLY A 221 -0.46 12.23 33.24
CA GLY A 221 0.09 11.30 32.24
C GLY A 221 1.51 11.62 31.78
N GLY A 222 2.04 12.82 32.04
CA GLY A 222 3.38 13.24 31.60
C GLY A 222 3.56 13.36 30.10
N ARG A 223 2.47 13.47 29.32
CA ARG A 223 2.46 13.50 27.85
C ARG A 223 1.56 14.61 27.31
N ASP A 224 1.87 15.15 26.12
CA ASP A 224 1.04 16.14 25.44
C ASP A 224 -0.04 15.53 24.55
N ARG A 225 0.19 14.31 24.07
CA ARG A 225 -0.69 13.54 23.17
C ARG A 225 -0.87 12.13 23.68
N ALA A 226 -2.00 11.54 23.31
CA ALA A 226 -2.32 10.15 23.56
C ALA A 226 -3.17 9.58 22.42
N LEU A 227 -3.32 8.28 22.39
CA LEU A 227 -4.26 7.59 21.51
C LEU A 227 -5.51 7.23 22.32
N LEU A 228 -6.64 7.89 22.02
CA LEU A 228 -7.95 7.58 22.62
C LEU A 228 -8.46 6.27 22.01
N VAL A 229 -8.71 5.27 22.85
CA VAL A 229 -9.34 4.01 22.43
C VAL A 229 -10.82 4.26 22.15
N ILE A 230 -11.25 4.06 20.90
CA ILE A 230 -12.65 4.25 20.46
C ILE A 230 -13.36 2.92 20.18
N ASP A 231 -12.61 1.83 20.04
CA ASP A 231 -13.14 0.47 19.89
C ASP A 231 -12.12 -0.55 20.38
N VAL A 232 -12.61 -1.67 20.91
CA VAL A 232 -11.79 -2.82 21.36
C VAL A 232 -12.39 -4.08 20.77
N THR A 233 -11.57 -4.85 20.06
CA THR A 233 -11.97 -6.12 19.46
C THR A 233 -12.28 -7.14 20.54
N THR A 234 -13.53 -7.59 20.61
CA THR A 234 -13.99 -8.57 21.59
C THR A 234 -13.18 -9.86 21.49
N GLY A 235 -12.68 -10.34 22.64
CA GLY A 235 -11.80 -11.52 22.73
C GLY A 235 -10.38 -11.28 22.21
N GLY A 236 -10.06 -10.05 21.78
CA GLY A 236 -8.71 -9.69 21.35
C GLY A 236 -7.74 -9.48 22.50
N PRO A 237 -6.43 -9.29 22.20
CA PRO A 237 -5.38 -9.11 23.20
C PRO A 237 -5.66 -7.97 24.20
N ALA A 238 -6.10 -6.82 23.70
CA ALA A 238 -6.41 -5.66 24.55
C ALA A 238 -7.62 -5.91 25.43
N ASP A 239 -8.69 -6.50 24.91
CA ASP A 239 -9.90 -6.86 25.64
C ASP A 239 -9.57 -7.84 26.79
N SER A 240 -8.84 -8.91 26.47
CA SER A 240 -8.40 -9.92 27.43
C SER A 240 -7.49 -9.35 28.53
N SER A 241 -6.81 -8.23 28.24
CA SER A 241 -5.91 -7.55 29.18
C SER A 241 -6.58 -6.37 29.91
N GLY A 242 -7.88 -6.15 29.70
CA GLY A 242 -8.66 -5.13 30.39
C GLY A 242 -8.49 -3.70 29.87
N VAL A 243 -8.06 -3.51 28.62
CA VAL A 243 -8.16 -2.21 27.92
C VAL A 243 -9.61 -1.91 27.64
N LEU A 244 -10.06 -0.68 27.86
CA LEU A 244 -11.44 -0.26 27.70
C LEU A 244 -11.56 0.87 26.68
N VAL A 245 -12.73 0.96 26.04
CA VAL A 245 -13.10 2.13 25.26
C VAL A 245 -13.12 3.36 26.19
N GLY A 246 -12.49 4.44 25.75
CA GLY A 246 -12.29 5.64 26.55
C GLY A 246 -10.94 5.73 27.26
N ASP A 247 -10.13 4.68 27.25
CA ASP A 247 -8.74 4.75 27.70
C ASP A 247 -7.92 5.66 26.79
N LEU A 248 -6.96 6.35 27.38
CA LEU A 248 -5.97 7.14 26.67
C LEU A 248 -4.63 6.41 26.75
N ILE A 249 -4.22 5.72 25.70
CA ILE A 249 -2.92 5.05 25.67
C ILE A 249 -1.83 6.12 25.60
N LEU A 250 -0.97 6.14 26.62
CA LEU A 250 0.13 7.10 26.77
C LEU A 250 1.44 6.52 26.22
N ASP A 251 1.74 5.29 26.59
CA ASP A 251 2.98 4.60 26.27
C ASP A 251 2.73 3.11 26.01
N VAL A 252 3.55 2.51 25.15
CA VAL A 252 3.73 1.05 25.02
C VAL A 252 5.21 0.75 25.13
N ASP A 253 5.60 -0.11 26.09
CA ASP A 253 7.00 -0.40 26.45
C ASP A 253 7.84 0.88 26.58
N GLN A 254 7.33 1.88 27.30
CA GLN A 254 7.94 3.20 27.52
C GLN A 254 8.07 4.08 26.25
N HIS A 255 7.59 3.63 25.08
CA HIS A 255 7.56 4.44 23.87
C HIS A 255 6.27 5.26 23.83
N PRO A 256 6.36 6.59 23.68
CA PRO A 256 5.19 7.47 23.62
C PRO A 256 4.27 7.12 22.44
N ILE A 257 2.97 7.05 22.71
CA ILE A 257 1.93 6.81 21.71
C ILE A 257 1.05 8.06 21.57
N GLY A 258 1.27 8.82 20.52
CA GLY A 258 0.46 10.00 20.17
C GLY A 258 -0.44 9.78 18.95
N SER A 259 -0.27 8.66 18.26
CA SER A 259 -1.01 8.32 17.04
C SER A 259 -1.13 6.81 16.84
N THR A 260 -2.03 6.40 15.95
CA THR A 260 -2.12 4.99 15.51
C THR A 260 -0.83 4.53 14.84
N ASP A 261 -0.15 5.41 14.11
CA ASP A 261 1.11 5.09 13.44
C ASP A 261 2.23 4.78 14.44
N ASP A 262 2.30 5.48 15.58
CA ASP A 262 3.26 5.19 16.65
C ASP A 262 3.02 3.79 17.21
N LEU A 263 1.74 3.43 17.46
CA LEU A 263 1.38 2.11 17.95
C LEU A 263 1.75 1.01 16.95
N LEU A 264 1.41 1.19 15.68
CA LEU A 264 1.69 0.21 14.62
C LEU A 264 3.20 0.05 14.36
N ALA A 265 3.99 1.11 14.53
CA ALA A 265 5.44 1.05 14.40
C ALA A 265 6.09 0.14 15.46
N LEU A 266 5.45 0.00 16.63
CA LEU A 266 5.92 -0.88 17.70
C LEU A 266 5.44 -2.33 17.57
N LEU A 267 4.34 -2.57 16.85
CA LEU A 267 3.73 -3.89 16.68
C LEU A 267 4.38 -4.66 15.52
N THR A 268 5.69 -4.83 15.62
CA THR A 268 6.49 -5.56 14.62
C THR A 268 6.35 -7.09 14.79
N THR A 269 6.73 -7.83 13.75
CA THR A 269 6.64 -9.32 13.72
C THR A 269 7.29 -10.00 14.90
N ASP A 270 8.44 -9.48 15.34
CA ASP A 270 9.21 -10.04 16.47
C ASP A 270 8.54 -9.84 17.84
N ARG A 271 7.49 -9.02 17.91
CA ARG A 271 6.70 -8.81 19.12
C ARG A 271 5.47 -9.70 19.24
N VAL A 272 5.09 -10.41 18.19
CA VAL A 272 3.96 -11.35 18.22
C VAL A 272 4.21 -12.42 19.31
N GLY A 273 3.19 -12.66 20.14
CA GLY A 273 3.25 -13.59 21.28
C GLY A 273 4.01 -13.05 22.50
N ARG A 274 4.58 -11.84 22.45
CA ARG A 274 5.29 -11.24 23.60
C ARG A 274 4.38 -10.32 24.42
N PRO A 275 4.52 -10.30 25.74
CA PRO A 275 3.87 -9.31 26.57
C PRO A 275 4.50 -7.92 26.36
N VAL A 276 3.69 -6.89 26.26
CA VAL A 276 4.10 -5.48 26.20
C VAL A 276 3.41 -4.70 27.33
N ALA A 277 4.14 -3.80 27.97
CA ALA A 277 3.57 -2.92 28.97
C ALA A 277 2.81 -1.76 28.28
N VAL A 278 1.52 -1.64 28.56
CA VAL A 278 0.65 -0.57 28.03
C VAL A 278 0.24 0.34 29.18
N ARG A 279 0.70 1.59 29.14
CA ARG A 279 0.30 2.60 30.10
C ARG A 279 -0.87 3.41 29.57
N VAL A 280 -1.95 3.44 30.31
CA VAL A 280 -3.17 4.16 29.98
C VAL A 280 -3.54 5.20 31.02
N LEU A 281 -4.22 6.27 30.62
CA LEU A 281 -4.89 7.19 31.52
C LEU A 281 -6.40 6.90 31.46
N ARG A 282 -6.96 6.45 32.58
CA ARG A 282 -8.37 6.07 32.76
C ARG A 282 -9.01 6.87 33.88
N GLY A 283 -10.05 7.63 33.58
CA GLY A 283 -10.75 8.41 34.59
C GLY A 283 -9.87 9.45 35.34
N GLY A 284 -8.74 9.83 34.75
CA GLY A 284 -7.78 10.77 35.36
C GLY A 284 -6.67 10.10 36.19
N ALA A 285 -6.67 8.77 36.31
CA ALA A 285 -5.63 7.98 36.96
C ALA A 285 -4.82 7.19 35.94
N VAL A 286 -3.50 7.05 36.13
CA VAL A 286 -2.63 6.21 35.33
C VAL A 286 -2.78 4.76 35.77
N ALA A 287 -2.92 3.85 34.79
CA ALA A 287 -2.91 2.42 35.01
C ALA A 287 -1.92 1.76 34.04
N ASP A 288 -1.18 0.77 34.53
CA ASP A 288 -0.27 -0.05 33.74
C ASP A 288 -0.92 -1.42 33.51
N LEU A 289 -1.04 -1.83 32.24
CA LEU A 289 -1.60 -3.08 31.79
C LEU A 289 -0.52 -3.88 31.06
N THR A 290 -0.61 -5.20 31.13
CA THR A 290 0.25 -6.09 30.33
C THR A 290 -0.59 -6.73 29.25
N VAL A 291 -0.28 -6.47 28.00
CA VAL A 291 -1.01 -7.00 26.84
C VAL A 291 -0.11 -7.94 26.07
N THR A 292 -0.52 -9.20 25.87
CA THR A 292 0.21 -10.11 24.99
C THR A 292 -0.14 -9.79 23.55
N VAL A 293 0.85 -9.41 22.76
CA VAL A 293 0.65 -9.05 21.35
C VAL A 293 0.13 -10.24 20.56
N GLY A 294 -1.05 -10.12 19.98
CA GLY A 294 -1.61 -11.11 19.07
C GLY A 294 -1.00 -11.03 17.67
N GLU A 295 -1.43 -11.92 16.79
CA GLU A 295 -1.08 -11.94 15.38
C GLU A 295 -2.30 -11.61 14.53
N ARG A 296 -2.08 -10.82 13.47
CA ARG A 296 -3.10 -10.54 12.46
C ARG A 296 -2.51 -10.67 11.05
#